data_3636c15a12c9aa3b06ae4db081bc6432
#
_entry.id   3636c15a12c9aa3b06ae4db081bc6432
#
_cell.length_a   1.000
_cell.length_b   1.000
_cell.length_c   1.000
_cell.angle_alpha   90.00
_cell.angle_beta   90.00
_cell.angle_gamma   90.00
#
_symmetry.space_group_name_H-M   'P 1'
#
loop_
_entity.id
_entity.type
_entity.pdbx_description
1 polymer ?
#
loop_
_entity_poly.entity_id
_entity_poly.type
_entity_poly.pdbx_seq_one_letter_code
_entity_poly.pdbx_strand_id
1 'polypeptide(L)'
;TIRGGLTAAQTGHLLIGTLHANNVSDTFKRMSQEFPPNEVNSRLTDMITYMRLILSQRLVKTVDGKLTPVREYLVFDERVKEYLLKNMEIDKIAFYVADMVDKYGQSFVKSAKEKYDNGIISEEVYVKFVRDHSATKTNLLE
;
A
#
# COMPACT_ATOMS: atom_id res chain seq x y z
N THR A 1 17.10 4.53 -8.14
CA THR A 1 16.16 3.62 -8.82
C THR A 1 15.70 2.50 -7.89
N ILE A 2 14.58 1.87 -8.19
CA ILE A 2 14.06 0.74 -7.40
C ILE A 2 15.03 -0.45 -7.42
N ARG A 3 15.67 -0.71 -8.57
CA ARG A 3 16.71 -1.76 -8.70
C ARG A 3 17.88 -1.50 -7.75
N GLY A 4 18.41 -0.29 -7.72
CA GLY A 4 19.51 0.09 -6.82
C GLY A 4 19.11 0.01 -5.35
N GLY A 5 17.88 0.43 -5.04
CA GLY A 5 17.32 0.31 -3.69
C GLY A 5 17.19 -1.14 -3.23
N LEU A 6 16.72 -2.02 -4.10
CA LEU A 6 16.61 -3.44 -3.80
C LEU A 6 17.98 -4.07 -3.53
N THR A 7 18.98 -3.74 -4.34
CA THR A 7 20.37 -4.18 -4.13
C THR A 7 20.92 -3.69 -2.78
N ALA A 8 20.67 -2.43 -2.42
CA ALA A 8 21.06 -1.89 -1.11
C ALA A 8 20.40 -2.63 0.05
N ALA A 9 19.11 -2.94 -0.07
CA ALA A 9 18.37 -3.71 0.93
C ALA A 9 18.91 -5.14 1.09
N GLN A 10 19.28 -5.80 -0.01
CA GLN A 10 19.90 -7.12 -0.01
C GLN A 10 21.25 -7.15 0.71
N THR A 11 21.98 -6.05 0.71
CA THR A 11 23.27 -5.92 1.40
C THR A 11 23.15 -5.37 2.83
N GLY A 12 21.94 -5.35 3.40
CA GLY A 12 21.68 -5.00 4.80
C GLY A 12 21.45 -3.51 5.06
N HIS A 13 21.35 -2.68 4.03
CA HIS A 13 21.07 -1.25 4.20
C HIS A 13 19.58 -0.98 4.32
N LEU A 14 19.18 -0.09 5.22
CA LEU A 14 17.83 0.46 5.26
C LEU A 14 17.69 1.52 4.17
N LEU A 15 16.74 1.32 3.27
CA LEU A 15 16.39 2.29 2.24
C LEU A 15 14.99 2.85 2.50
N ILE A 16 14.83 4.17 2.38
CA ILE A 16 13.55 4.85 2.38
C ILE A 16 13.42 5.62 1.07
N GLY A 17 12.33 5.39 0.34
CA GLY A 17 12.06 6.05 -0.93
C GLY A 17 10.62 6.51 -1.03
N THR A 18 10.33 7.36 -2.01
CA THR A 18 8.99 7.86 -2.30
C THR A 18 8.58 7.56 -3.73
N LEU A 19 7.30 7.29 -3.93
CA LEU A 19 6.69 7.05 -5.23
C LEU A 19 5.37 7.80 -5.35
N HIS A 20 5.03 8.19 -6.57
CA HIS A 20 3.70 8.70 -6.88
C HIS A 20 2.75 7.54 -7.16
N ALA A 21 1.94 7.18 -6.18
CA ALA A 21 0.98 6.09 -6.26
C ALA A 21 -0.29 6.42 -5.45
N ASN A 22 -1.37 5.73 -5.75
CA ASN A 22 -2.67 6.02 -5.15
C ASN A 22 -2.85 5.38 -3.77
N ASN A 23 -2.28 4.20 -3.56
CA ASN A 23 -2.41 3.41 -2.35
C ASN A 23 -1.26 2.39 -2.24
N VAL A 24 -1.27 1.57 -1.20
CA VAL A 24 -0.23 0.56 -0.95
C VAL A 24 -0.12 -0.45 -2.09
N SER A 25 -1.24 -0.99 -2.57
CA SER A 25 -1.22 -1.98 -3.66
C SER A 25 -0.75 -1.39 -4.99
N ASP A 26 -1.15 -0.14 -5.30
CA ASP A 26 -0.68 0.59 -6.49
C ASP A 26 0.83 0.87 -6.40
N THR A 27 1.32 1.22 -5.21
CA THR A 27 2.77 1.40 -4.96
C THR A 27 3.53 0.12 -5.28
N PHE A 28 3.09 -1.01 -4.74
CA PHE A 28 3.74 -2.30 -4.99
C PHE A 28 3.72 -2.68 -6.46
N LYS A 29 2.57 -2.52 -7.12
CA LYS A 29 2.40 -2.79 -8.55
C LYS A 29 3.35 -1.93 -9.40
N ARG A 30 3.43 -0.62 -9.13
CA ARG A 30 4.33 0.29 -9.87
C ARG A 30 5.79 -0.10 -9.70
N MET A 31 6.20 -0.49 -8.50
CA MET A 31 7.56 -1.00 -8.27
C MET A 31 7.85 -2.25 -9.10
N SER A 32 6.91 -3.18 -9.19
CA SER A 32 7.08 -4.41 -9.97
C SER A 32 7.19 -4.15 -11.48
N GLN A 33 6.55 -3.10 -11.98
CA GLN A 33 6.58 -2.72 -13.40
C GLN A 33 7.91 -2.11 -13.86
N GLU A 34 8.79 -1.74 -12.93
CA GLU A 34 10.13 -1.24 -13.25
C GLU A 34 11.10 -2.35 -13.71
N PHE A 35 10.72 -3.61 -13.62
CA PHE A 35 11.54 -4.74 -14.01
C PHE A 35 11.12 -5.34 -15.34
N PRO A 36 12.08 -5.80 -16.18
CA PRO A 36 11.76 -6.48 -17.43
C PRO A 36 10.97 -7.77 -17.19
N PRO A 37 10.10 -8.20 -18.14
CA PRO A 37 9.26 -9.38 -17.99
C PRO A 37 10.00 -10.67 -17.62
N ASN A 38 11.22 -10.85 -18.09
CA ASN A 38 12.05 -12.02 -17.81
C ASN A 38 12.65 -12.03 -16.39
N GLU A 39 12.63 -10.91 -15.68
CA GLU A 39 13.15 -10.79 -14.31
C GLU A 39 12.04 -10.67 -13.26
N VAL A 40 10.79 -10.42 -13.67
CA VAL A 40 9.70 -10.04 -12.75
C VAL A 40 9.53 -11.02 -11.59
N ASN A 41 9.52 -12.32 -11.84
CA ASN A 41 9.28 -13.30 -10.77
C ASN A 41 10.38 -13.30 -9.70
N SER A 42 11.65 -13.25 -10.12
CA SER A 42 12.76 -13.17 -9.16
C SER A 42 12.77 -11.84 -8.40
N ARG A 43 12.42 -10.74 -9.08
CA ARG A 43 12.37 -9.42 -8.46
C ARG A 43 11.18 -9.25 -7.51
N LEU A 44 10.03 -9.88 -7.82
CA LEU A 44 8.91 -9.93 -6.89
C LEU A 44 9.29 -10.67 -5.60
N THR A 45 9.98 -11.79 -5.71
CA THR A 45 10.50 -12.52 -4.55
C THR A 45 11.40 -11.61 -3.69
N ASP A 46 12.33 -10.92 -4.33
CA ASP A 46 13.24 -9.99 -3.65
C ASP A 46 12.46 -8.83 -2.99
N MET A 47 11.52 -8.23 -3.72
CA MET A 47 10.68 -7.15 -3.19
C MET A 47 9.92 -7.60 -1.94
N ILE A 48 9.25 -8.73 -1.98
CA ILE A 48 8.50 -9.26 -0.84
C ILE A 48 9.44 -9.56 0.34
N THR A 49 10.58 -10.17 0.07
CA THR A 49 11.55 -10.58 1.09
C THR A 49 12.15 -9.41 1.84
N TYR A 50 12.53 -8.34 1.11
CA TYR A 50 13.25 -7.20 1.68
C TYR A 50 12.36 -6.00 2.03
N MET A 51 11.10 -5.99 1.57
CA MET A 51 10.16 -4.93 1.95
C MET A 51 9.90 -4.94 3.47
N ARG A 52 9.87 -3.77 4.06
CA ARG A 52 9.55 -3.57 5.47
C ARG A 52 8.20 -2.93 5.67
N LEU A 53 7.94 -1.86 4.95
CA LEU A 53 6.73 -1.05 5.09
C LEU A 53 6.43 -0.34 3.77
N ILE A 54 5.17 -0.31 3.39
CA ILE A 54 4.64 0.66 2.43
C ILE A 54 3.59 1.49 3.15
N LEU A 55 3.69 2.82 3.03
CA LEU A 55 2.75 3.76 3.62
C LEU A 55 2.30 4.77 2.57
N SER A 56 0.99 4.91 2.44
CA SER A 56 0.35 5.92 1.60
C SER A 56 -0.42 6.91 2.47
N GLN A 57 -0.43 8.19 2.10
CA GLN A 57 -1.05 9.24 2.88
C GLN A 57 -1.88 10.17 2.00
N ARG A 58 -3.03 10.57 2.53
CA ARG A 58 -3.89 11.63 1.96
C ARG A 58 -4.18 12.65 3.05
N LEU A 59 -4.26 13.91 2.66
CA LEU A 59 -4.67 14.98 3.58
C LEU A 59 -6.14 15.30 3.33
N VAL A 60 -6.92 15.40 4.40
CA VAL A 60 -8.33 15.76 4.37
C VAL A 60 -8.60 16.95 5.33
N LYS A 61 -9.65 17.71 5.04
CA LYS A 61 -10.06 18.84 5.90
C LYS A 61 -10.65 18.32 7.21
N THR A 62 -10.24 18.94 8.30
CA THR A 62 -10.82 18.75 9.62
C THR A 62 -12.01 19.67 9.84
N VAL A 63 -12.82 19.39 10.88
CA VAL A 63 -13.99 20.20 11.24
C VAL A 63 -13.62 21.63 11.65
N ASP A 64 -12.39 21.88 12.10
CA ASP A 64 -11.86 23.19 12.47
C ASP A 64 -11.10 23.90 11.33
N GLY A 65 -11.20 23.38 10.09
CA GLY A 65 -10.62 23.99 8.89
C GLY A 65 -9.13 23.73 8.66
N LYS A 66 -8.54 22.84 9.45
CA LYS A 66 -7.14 22.38 9.26
C LYS A 66 -7.06 21.16 8.34
N LEU A 67 -5.90 20.55 8.25
CA LEU A 67 -5.67 19.29 7.54
C LEU A 67 -5.23 18.20 8.51
N THR A 68 -5.71 16.98 8.27
CA THR A 68 -5.27 15.80 9.00
C THR A 68 -4.88 14.70 8.01
N PRO A 69 -3.85 13.90 8.29
CA PRO A 69 -3.50 12.79 7.43
C PRO A 69 -4.42 11.60 7.66
N VAL A 70 -4.91 11.04 6.56
CA VAL A 70 -5.51 9.70 6.50
C VAL A 70 -4.46 8.78 5.87
N ARG A 71 -4.18 7.64 6.50
CA ARG A 71 -3.07 6.77 6.10
C ARG A 71 -3.53 5.35 5.83
N GLU A 72 -2.97 4.79 4.78
CA GLU A 72 -3.00 3.37 4.49
C GLU A 72 -1.59 2.82 4.60
N TYR A 73 -1.41 1.67 5.25
CA TYR A 73 -0.10 1.06 5.34
C TYR A 73 -0.17 -0.46 5.47
N LEU A 74 0.91 -1.09 5.10
CA LEU A 74 1.16 -2.52 5.31
C LEU A 74 2.59 -2.73 5.79
N VAL A 75 2.72 -3.35 6.96
CA VAL A 75 3.99 -3.89 7.46
C VAL A 75 4.18 -5.28 6.87
N PHE A 76 5.32 -5.51 6.23
CA PHE A 76 5.68 -6.81 5.64
C PHE A 76 6.29 -7.71 6.71
N ASP A 77 5.47 -8.20 7.63
CA ASP A 77 5.84 -9.19 8.62
C ASP A 77 5.89 -10.61 8.01
N GLU A 78 6.27 -11.61 8.79
CA GLU A 78 6.40 -12.99 8.30
C GLU A 78 5.11 -13.54 7.71
N ARG A 79 3.94 -13.22 8.28
CA ARG A 79 2.64 -13.67 7.78
C ARG A 79 2.34 -13.11 6.39
N VAL A 80 2.55 -11.80 6.23
CA VAL A 80 2.34 -11.10 4.97
C VAL A 80 3.29 -11.64 3.89
N LYS A 81 4.57 -11.77 4.22
CA LYS A 81 5.58 -12.30 3.29
C LYS A 81 5.26 -13.73 2.86
N GLU A 82 4.94 -14.61 3.80
CA GLU A 82 4.58 -15.99 3.51
C GLU A 82 3.37 -16.08 2.58
N TYR A 83 2.33 -15.32 2.85
CA TYR A 83 1.15 -15.27 2.01
C TYR A 83 1.46 -14.79 0.59
N LEU A 84 2.20 -13.68 0.46
CA LEU A 84 2.53 -13.12 -0.85
C LEU A 84 3.47 -14.02 -1.66
N LEU A 85 4.44 -14.68 -1.01
CA LEU A 85 5.35 -15.63 -1.67
C LEU A 85 4.62 -16.88 -2.18
N LYS A 86 3.53 -17.31 -1.53
CA LYS A 86 2.67 -18.41 -1.99
C LYS A 86 1.71 -18.00 -3.11
N ASN A 87 1.49 -16.71 -3.34
CA ASN A 87 0.51 -16.16 -4.27
C ASN A 87 1.16 -15.17 -5.26
N MET A 88 2.31 -15.54 -5.82
CA MET A 88 3.10 -14.68 -6.72
C MET A 88 2.61 -14.72 -8.18
N GLU A 89 1.33 -14.44 -8.39
CA GLU A 89 0.78 -14.21 -9.72
C GLU A 89 0.89 -12.73 -10.09
N ILE A 90 1.74 -12.39 -11.06
CA ILE A 90 2.03 -10.99 -11.43
C ILE A 90 0.78 -10.17 -11.73
N ASP A 91 -0.20 -10.77 -12.41
CA ASP A 91 -1.44 -10.08 -12.78
C ASP A 91 -2.38 -9.85 -11.59
N LYS A 92 -2.19 -10.57 -10.50
CA LYS A 92 -3.04 -10.53 -9.30
C LYS A 92 -2.31 -10.05 -8.04
N ILE A 93 -1.01 -9.78 -8.11
CA ILE A 93 -0.23 -9.43 -6.91
C ILE A 93 -0.76 -8.19 -6.20
N ALA A 94 -1.23 -7.19 -6.95
CA ALA A 94 -1.84 -5.99 -6.37
C ALA A 94 -3.11 -6.33 -5.56
N PHE A 95 -3.92 -7.27 -6.03
CA PHE A 95 -5.09 -7.76 -5.28
C PHE A 95 -4.67 -8.46 -3.98
N TYR A 96 -3.66 -9.32 -4.03
CA TYR A 96 -3.15 -10.01 -2.83
C TYR A 96 -2.54 -9.03 -1.82
N VAL A 97 -1.83 -8.00 -2.27
CA VAL A 97 -1.32 -6.93 -1.40
C VAL A 97 -2.47 -6.16 -0.75
N ALA A 98 -3.51 -5.79 -1.52
CA ALA A 98 -4.70 -5.13 -0.98
C ALA A 98 -5.44 -6.01 0.05
N ASP A 99 -5.51 -7.31 -0.18
CA ASP A 99 -6.08 -8.26 0.78
C ASP A 99 -5.30 -8.29 2.09
N MET A 100 -3.98 -8.23 2.03
CA MET A 100 -3.13 -8.15 3.22
C MET A 100 -3.29 -6.83 3.97
N VAL A 101 -3.49 -5.71 3.25
CA VAL A 101 -3.81 -4.41 3.88
C VAL A 101 -5.09 -4.51 4.71
N ASP A 102 -6.13 -5.13 4.17
CA ASP A 102 -7.40 -5.28 4.88
C ASP A 102 -7.31 -6.20 6.10
N LYS A 103 -6.53 -7.28 6.00
CA LYS A 103 -6.42 -8.28 7.06
C LYS A 103 -5.43 -7.90 8.16
N TYR A 104 -4.27 -7.36 7.78
CA TYR A 104 -3.13 -7.18 8.70
C TYR A 104 -2.58 -5.76 8.74
N GLY A 105 -2.97 -4.90 7.79
CA GLY A 105 -2.56 -3.51 7.73
C GLY A 105 -3.64 -2.55 8.21
N GLN A 106 -3.54 -1.32 7.73
CA GLN A 106 -4.55 -0.30 7.90
C GLN A 106 -4.97 0.22 6.52
N SER A 107 -6.26 0.08 6.18
CA SER A 107 -6.80 0.68 4.96
C SER A 107 -7.09 2.17 5.15
N PHE A 108 -7.16 2.92 4.05
CA PHE A 108 -7.62 4.31 4.07
C PHE A 108 -9.01 4.46 4.70
N VAL A 109 -9.92 3.54 4.39
CA VAL A 109 -11.29 3.57 4.93
C VAL A 109 -11.29 3.41 6.45
N LYS A 110 -10.46 2.51 6.98
CA LYS A 110 -10.30 2.29 8.42
C LYS A 110 -9.74 3.52 9.13
N SER A 111 -8.71 4.15 8.55
CA SER A 111 -8.11 5.38 9.05
C SER A 111 -9.10 6.56 9.02
N ALA A 112 -9.86 6.71 7.94
CA ALA A 112 -10.88 7.74 7.83
C ALA A 112 -12.02 7.54 8.85
N LYS A 113 -12.45 6.29 9.06
CA LYS A 113 -13.48 5.96 10.06
C LYS A 113 -13.04 6.36 11.47
N GLU A 114 -11.82 6.06 11.85
CA GLU A 114 -11.26 6.46 13.13
C GLU A 114 -11.27 7.98 13.30
N LYS A 115 -10.89 8.73 12.29
CA LYS A 115 -10.95 10.20 12.30
C LYS A 115 -12.38 10.73 12.45
N TYR A 116 -13.33 10.11 11.77
CA TYR A 116 -14.74 10.47 11.87
C TYR A 116 -15.31 10.13 13.26
N ASP A 117 -15.07 8.94 13.77
CA ASP A 117 -15.55 8.50 15.09
C ASP A 117 -14.99 9.39 16.24
N ASN A 118 -13.78 9.92 16.06
CA ASN A 118 -13.14 10.86 16.98
C ASN A 118 -13.54 12.33 16.76
N GLY A 119 -14.47 12.61 15.85
CA GLY A 119 -14.96 13.96 15.57
C GLY A 119 -13.96 14.88 14.89
N ILE A 120 -12.88 14.35 14.29
CA ILE A 120 -11.82 15.13 13.64
C ILE A 120 -12.25 15.57 12.25
N ILE A 121 -12.95 14.74 11.51
CA ILE A 121 -13.50 15.03 10.17
C ILE A 121 -15.02 14.93 10.20
N SER A 122 -15.68 15.70 9.30
CA SER A 122 -17.14 15.66 9.17
C SER A 122 -17.64 14.40 8.49
N GLU A 123 -18.93 14.09 8.64
CA GLU A 123 -19.58 13.00 7.91
C GLU A 123 -19.45 13.18 6.39
N GLU A 124 -19.61 14.38 5.88
CA GLU A 124 -19.48 14.68 4.45
C GLU A 124 -18.08 14.35 3.93
N VAL A 125 -17.02 14.73 4.64
CA VAL A 125 -15.64 14.41 4.30
C VAL A 125 -15.40 12.92 4.37
N TYR A 126 -15.89 12.25 5.40
CA TYR A 126 -15.76 10.80 5.57
C TYR A 126 -16.46 10.03 4.44
N VAL A 127 -17.72 10.32 4.15
CA VAL A 127 -18.51 9.63 3.11
C VAL A 127 -17.86 9.80 1.73
N LYS A 128 -17.43 11.01 1.40
CA LYS A 128 -16.72 11.28 0.14
C LYS A 128 -15.42 10.48 0.05
N PHE A 129 -14.64 10.46 1.12
CA PHE A 129 -13.37 9.74 1.17
C PHE A 129 -13.57 8.23 0.99
N VAL A 130 -14.55 7.65 1.67
CA VAL A 130 -14.88 6.22 1.55
C VAL A 130 -15.31 5.86 0.14
N ARG A 131 -16.17 6.69 -0.48
CA ARG A 131 -16.58 6.50 -1.87
C ARG A 131 -15.41 6.50 -2.84
N ASP A 132 -14.44 7.41 -2.65
CA ASP A 132 -13.30 7.56 -3.54
C ASP A 132 -12.26 6.43 -3.37
N HIS A 133 -12.25 5.72 -2.24
CA HIS A 133 -11.21 4.74 -1.89
C HIS A 133 -11.72 3.30 -1.68
N SER A 134 -13.03 3.06 -1.61
CA SER A 134 -13.58 1.72 -1.35
C SER A 134 -13.63 0.81 -2.58
N ALA A 135 -13.58 1.34 -3.80
CA ALA A 135 -13.68 0.58 -5.05
C ALA A 135 -12.38 -0.11 -5.49
N THR A 136 -11.30 0.04 -4.74
CA THR A 136 -9.94 -0.33 -5.19
C THR A 136 -9.79 -1.83 -5.44
N LYS A 137 -10.37 -2.69 -4.59
CA LYS A 137 -10.26 -4.16 -4.73
C LYS A 137 -10.99 -4.70 -5.96
N THR A 138 -12.18 -4.20 -6.23
CA THR A 138 -12.99 -4.64 -7.37
C THR A 138 -12.30 -4.31 -8.69
N ASN A 139 -11.68 -3.14 -8.77
CA ASN A 139 -10.97 -2.69 -9.97
C ASN A 139 -9.64 -3.43 -10.22
N LEU A 140 -9.09 -4.13 -9.24
CA LEU A 140 -7.84 -4.88 -9.38
C LEU A 140 -8.03 -6.27 -10.01
N LEU A 141 -9.27 -6.75 -10.08
CA LEU A 141 -9.61 -8.05 -10.70
C LEU A 141 -10.10 -7.90 -12.15
N GLU A 142 -10.41 -6.70 -12.57
CA GLU A 142 -10.79 -6.36 -13.95
C GLU A 142 -9.55 -6.00 -14.78
#